data_145fed7260f2bc0533403d526e43ab7b
#
_entry.id   145fed7260f2bc0533403d526e43ab7b
#
_cell.length_a   1.000
_cell.length_b   1.000
_cell.length_c   1.000
_cell.angle_alpha   90.00
_cell.angle_beta   90.00
_cell.angle_gamma   90.00
#
_symmetry.space_group_name_H-M   'P 1'
#
loop_
_entity.id
_entity.type
_entity.pdbx_description
1 polymer ?
#
loop_
_entity_poly.entity_id
_entity_poly.type
_entity_poly.pdbx_seq_one_letter_code
_entity_poly.pdbx_strand_id
1 'polypeptide(L)'
;MASNAGHQTSAESWGTGRAVARIPRVGGGGTHRSGQAAFGNMARGGHMFAPTKVWRRWFIKTNQAQRRYATASALAATALPSLVLARGHRVEEIEEVPLIVSSEIESFTKTKQAVAALKALNAYEDVIKVSNSRKIRAGVGKLRNRRHTQRRGPLVIYNQDNGIVKAFRNLPGVE
;
A
#
# COMPACT_ATOMS: atom_id res chain seq x y z
N MET A 1 5.05 -18.80 -3.11
CA MET A 1 4.73 -20.23 -3.34
C MET A 1 5.99 -21.04 -3.14
N ALA A 2 5.90 -22.22 -2.52
CA ALA A 2 7.05 -23.11 -2.39
C ALA A 2 7.54 -23.59 -3.78
N SER A 3 8.85 -23.78 -3.92
CA SER A 3 9.47 -24.14 -5.22
C SER A 3 9.02 -25.52 -5.72
N ASN A 4 8.66 -26.42 -4.81
CA ASN A 4 8.23 -27.79 -5.09
C ASN A 4 6.70 -27.97 -5.10
N ALA A 5 5.92 -26.89 -4.99
CA ALA A 5 4.47 -26.97 -5.03
C ALA A 5 3.99 -27.60 -6.35
N GLY A 6 3.21 -28.67 -6.28
CA GLY A 6 2.74 -29.44 -7.43
C GLY A 6 3.71 -30.49 -7.97
N HIS A 7 4.93 -30.58 -7.41
CA HIS A 7 5.95 -31.58 -7.78
C HIS A 7 6.32 -32.52 -6.62
N GLN A 8 5.40 -32.76 -5.70
CA GLN A 8 5.67 -33.54 -4.49
C GLN A 8 5.41 -35.05 -4.65
N THR A 9 5.06 -35.49 -5.85
CA THR A 9 4.82 -36.91 -6.18
C THR A 9 5.94 -37.46 -7.05
N SER A 10 6.08 -38.80 -7.07
CA SER A 10 7.00 -39.53 -7.95
C SER A 10 6.32 -39.98 -9.23
N ALA A 11 5.57 -39.12 -9.88
CA ALA A 11 4.82 -39.44 -11.09
C ALA A 11 5.74 -39.56 -12.31
N GLU A 12 5.44 -40.55 -13.16
CA GLU A 12 6.12 -40.80 -14.42
C GLU A 12 5.11 -40.98 -15.56
N SER A 13 5.50 -40.58 -16.77
CA SER A 13 4.69 -40.85 -17.96
C SER A 13 4.72 -42.35 -18.29
N TRP A 14 3.56 -42.90 -18.64
CA TRP A 14 3.49 -44.26 -19.15
C TRP A 14 3.93 -44.40 -20.61
N GLY A 15 4.28 -43.30 -21.26
CA GLY A 15 4.67 -43.26 -22.64
C GLY A 15 3.53 -43.64 -23.59
N THR A 16 3.89 -44.26 -24.71
CA THR A 16 2.98 -44.73 -25.75
C THR A 16 2.65 -46.20 -25.60
N GLY A 17 1.62 -46.69 -26.29
CA GLY A 17 1.26 -48.11 -26.35
C GLY A 17 0.16 -48.52 -25.36
N ARG A 18 -0.33 -47.62 -24.51
CA ARG A 18 -1.43 -47.85 -23.57
C ARG A 18 -2.75 -47.16 -23.93
N ALA A 19 -2.81 -46.51 -25.09
CA ALA A 19 -3.98 -45.74 -25.50
C ALA A 19 -4.43 -44.67 -24.49
N VAL A 20 -3.50 -44.09 -23.70
CA VAL A 20 -3.74 -43.01 -22.75
C VAL A 20 -2.81 -41.84 -23.03
N ALA A 21 -3.15 -40.66 -22.54
CA ALA A 21 -2.30 -39.46 -22.66
C ALA A 21 -0.93 -39.69 -22.01
N ARG A 22 0.10 -39.12 -22.62
CA ARG A 22 1.50 -39.23 -22.14
C ARG A 22 1.82 -38.33 -20.93
N ILE A 23 0.82 -37.77 -20.27
CA ILE A 23 0.99 -36.98 -19.07
C ILE A 23 1.59 -37.80 -17.93
N PRO A 24 2.45 -37.26 -17.08
CA PRO A 24 2.94 -37.94 -15.89
C PRO A 24 1.77 -38.42 -15.00
N ARG A 25 1.85 -39.64 -14.54
CA ARG A 25 0.81 -40.25 -13.70
C ARG A 25 1.43 -40.84 -12.43
N VAL A 26 0.68 -40.76 -11.35
CA VAL A 26 1.12 -41.30 -10.06
C VAL A 26 1.26 -42.80 -10.13
N GLY A 27 2.46 -43.29 -9.80
CA GLY A 27 2.75 -44.73 -9.75
C GLY A 27 2.18 -45.39 -8.49
N GLY A 28 2.34 -46.71 -8.43
CA GLY A 28 1.87 -47.53 -7.30
C GLY A 28 0.47 -48.09 -7.52
N GLY A 29 -0.05 -48.76 -6.49
CA GLY A 29 -1.39 -49.38 -6.48
C GLY A 29 -2.00 -49.29 -5.08
N GLY A 30 -3.30 -49.60 -4.96
CA GLY A 30 -3.99 -49.64 -3.67
C GLY A 30 -4.52 -48.30 -3.17
N THR A 31 -4.35 -47.21 -3.92
CA THR A 31 -4.91 -45.89 -3.60
C THR A 31 -5.73 -45.35 -4.76
N HIS A 32 -6.73 -44.51 -4.46
CA HIS A 32 -7.53 -43.84 -5.49
C HIS A 32 -6.73 -42.80 -6.30
N ARG A 33 -5.60 -42.37 -5.80
CA ARG A 33 -4.70 -41.44 -6.49
C ARG A 33 -3.85 -42.10 -7.58
N SER A 34 -3.65 -43.39 -7.50
CA SER A 34 -2.86 -44.18 -8.48
C SER A 34 -3.38 -44.03 -9.90
N GLY A 35 -2.50 -43.82 -10.86
CA GLY A 35 -2.83 -43.64 -12.27
C GLY A 35 -3.41 -42.28 -12.65
N GLN A 36 -3.68 -41.39 -11.70
CA GLN A 36 -4.14 -40.04 -11.99
C GLN A 36 -2.98 -39.15 -12.45
N ALA A 37 -3.31 -38.15 -13.30
CA ALA A 37 -2.32 -37.21 -13.78
C ALA A 37 -1.72 -36.32 -12.65
N ALA A 38 -0.46 -35.97 -12.79
CA ALA A 38 0.25 -35.11 -11.87
C ALA A 38 1.12 -34.09 -12.62
N PHE A 39 1.71 -33.19 -11.88
CA PHE A 39 2.63 -32.12 -12.30
C PHE A 39 2.01 -31.04 -13.17
N GLY A 40 1.20 -31.38 -14.16
CA GLY A 40 0.61 -30.42 -15.10
C GLY A 40 -0.26 -29.35 -14.40
N ASN A 41 -0.38 -28.22 -15.05
CA ASN A 41 -1.20 -27.10 -14.55
C ASN A 41 -2.70 -27.41 -14.56
N MET A 42 -3.14 -28.37 -15.37
CA MET A 42 -4.53 -28.84 -15.42
C MET A 42 -4.78 -30.08 -14.53
N ALA A 43 -3.73 -30.64 -13.96
CA ALA A 43 -3.85 -31.81 -13.07
C ALA A 43 -4.19 -31.37 -11.65
N ARG A 44 -5.02 -32.16 -10.96
CA ARG A 44 -5.32 -31.95 -9.54
C ARG A 44 -4.06 -32.15 -8.70
N GLY A 45 -3.71 -31.14 -7.89
CA GLY A 45 -2.46 -31.12 -7.13
C GLY A 45 -1.21 -30.90 -7.96
N GLY A 46 -1.34 -30.50 -9.24
CA GLY A 46 -0.24 -30.09 -10.09
C GLY A 46 0.24 -28.65 -9.80
N HIS A 47 1.28 -28.23 -10.51
CA HIS A 47 1.77 -26.87 -10.39
C HIS A 47 0.91 -25.88 -11.19
N MET A 48 0.89 -24.62 -10.77
CA MET A 48 0.23 -23.58 -11.55
C MET A 48 1.00 -23.28 -12.85
N PHE A 49 0.30 -22.77 -13.86
CA PHE A 49 0.95 -22.23 -15.05
C PHE A 49 1.79 -21.00 -14.66
N ALA A 50 3.03 -20.94 -15.17
CA ALA A 50 3.96 -19.88 -14.85
C ALA A 50 4.06 -19.61 -13.33
N PRO A 51 4.63 -20.55 -12.54
CA PRO A 51 4.70 -20.39 -11.08
C PRO A 51 5.31 -19.06 -10.67
N THR A 52 4.69 -18.39 -9.70
CA THR A 52 5.19 -17.12 -9.18
C THR A 52 6.50 -17.33 -8.42
N LYS A 53 7.49 -16.51 -8.73
CA LYS A 53 8.83 -16.57 -8.13
C LYS A 53 9.10 -15.33 -7.30
N VAL A 54 9.84 -15.50 -6.20
CA VAL A 54 10.19 -14.38 -5.29
C VAL A 54 11.13 -13.37 -5.93
N TRP A 55 11.85 -13.74 -6.96
CA TRP A 55 12.79 -12.87 -7.68
C TRP A 55 12.14 -12.06 -8.81
N ARG A 56 10.78 -12.01 -8.90
CA ARG A 56 10.11 -11.11 -9.84
C ARG A 56 10.48 -9.66 -9.53
N ARG A 57 10.47 -8.81 -10.55
CA ARG A 57 10.69 -7.38 -10.37
C ARG A 57 9.49 -6.77 -9.65
N TRP A 58 9.68 -6.40 -8.37
CA TRP A 58 8.63 -5.83 -7.52
C TRP A 58 8.45 -4.34 -7.75
N PHE A 59 9.55 -3.63 -8.01
CA PHE A 59 9.52 -2.20 -8.28
C PHE A 59 9.44 -1.95 -9.79
N ILE A 60 8.33 -1.35 -10.21
CA ILE A 60 8.11 -1.00 -11.61
C ILE A 60 8.58 0.45 -11.80
N LYS A 61 9.46 0.68 -12.76
CA LYS A 61 9.92 2.01 -13.13
C LYS A 61 8.78 2.76 -13.82
N THR A 62 8.44 3.95 -13.32
CA THR A 62 7.51 4.87 -13.96
C THR A 62 8.27 5.98 -14.69
N ASN A 63 7.72 6.50 -15.77
CA ASN A 63 8.32 7.60 -16.51
C ASN A 63 8.36 8.86 -15.66
N GLN A 64 9.44 9.64 -15.78
CA GLN A 64 9.61 10.87 -15.02
C GLN A 64 8.53 11.91 -15.35
N ALA A 65 8.17 12.04 -16.63
CA ALA A 65 7.10 12.94 -17.06
C ALA A 65 5.76 12.60 -16.41
N GLN A 66 5.43 11.32 -16.30
CA GLN A 66 4.21 10.85 -15.64
C GLN A 66 4.18 11.22 -14.15
N ARG A 67 5.30 11.06 -13.45
CA ARG A 67 5.41 11.45 -12.04
C ARG A 67 5.30 12.96 -11.85
N ARG A 68 5.95 13.74 -12.71
CA ARG A 68 5.87 15.22 -12.69
C ARG A 68 4.46 15.71 -12.96
N TYR A 69 3.79 15.14 -13.95
CA TYR A 69 2.41 15.47 -14.26
C TYR A 69 1.47 15.18 -13.08
N ALA A 70 1.62 14.01 -12.45
CA ALA A 70 0.83 13.65 -11.28
C ALA A 70 1.02 14.63 -10.11
N THR A 71 2.27 15.04 -9.83
CA THR A 71 2.59 16.02 -8.79
C THR A 71 1.99 17.40 -9.10
N ALA A 72 2.14 17.89 -10.32
CA ALA A 72 1.57 19.17 -10.75
C ALA A 72 0.04 19.17 -10.66
N SER A 73 -0.60 18.09 -11.10
CA SER A 73 -2.06 17.92 -11.00
C SER A 73 -2.54 17.89 -9.55
N ALA A 74 -1.81 17.23 -8.66
CA ALA A 74 -2.17 17.18 -7.25
C ALA A 74 -2.04 18.54 -6.58
N LEU A 75 -0.97 19.30 -6.88
CA LEU A 75 -0.79 20.66 -6.37
C LEU A 75 -1.90 21.59 -6.88
N ALA A 76 -2.25 21.52 -8.16
CA ALA A 76 -3.37 22.29 -8.70
C ALA A 76 -4.71 21.96 -8.02
N ALA A 77 -4.95 20.69 -7.70
CA ALA A 77 -6.16 20.26 -7.01
C ALA A 77 -6.27 20.81 -5.57
N THR A 78 -5.16 21.08 -4.90
CA THR A 78 -5.16 21.68 -3.56
C THR A 78 -5.67 23.13 -3.54
N ALA A 79 -5.69 23.82 -4.67
CA ALA A 79 -6.25 25.16 -4.80
C ALA A 79 -7.78 25.19 -4.88
N LEU A 80 -8.44 24.03 -5.00
CA LEU A 80 -9.89 23.92 -5.14
C LEU A 80 -10.51 23.37 -3.85
N PRO A 81 -11.16 24.19 -3.00
CA PRO A 81 -11.74 23.74 -1.72
C PRO A 81 -12.69 22.55 -1.86
N SER A 82 -13.47 22.50 -2.94
CA SER A 82 -14.40 21.40 -3.21
C SER A 82 -13.71 20.04 -3.36
N LEU A 83 -12.55 20.00 -4.02
CA LEU A 83 -11.76 18.78 -4.18
C LEU A 83 -11.10 18.36 -2.87
N VAL A 84 -10.61 19.34 -2.10
CA VAL A 84 -10.02 19.09 -0.79
C VAL A 84 -11.05 18.55 0.20
N LEU A 85 -12.26 19.12 0.23
CA LEU A 85 -13.40 18.63 1.02
C LEU A 85 -13.84 17.22 0.58
N ALA A 86 -13.92 16.98 -0.73
CA ALA A 86 -14.26 15.65 -1.26
C ALA A 86 -13.23 14.58 -0.87
N ARG A 87 -11.95 14.95 -0.74
CA ARG A 87 -10.90 14.09 -0.22
C ARG A 87 -11.10 13.74 1.26
N GLY A 88 -11.85 14.57 2.00
CA GLY A 88 -12.25 14.36 3.38
C GLY A 88 -11.51 15.23 4.40
N HIS A 89 -10.85 16.29 3.96
CA HIS A 89 -10.23 17.27 4.86
C HIS A 89 -11.26 18.26 5.43
N ARG A 90 -10.97 18.78 6.61
CA ARG A 90 -11.74 19.84 7.26
C ARG A 90 -11.12 21.17 6.90
N VAL A 91 -11.77 21.89 5.99
CA VAL A 91 -11.30 23.19 5.50
C VAL A 91 -12.39 24.25 5.54
N GLU A 92 -13.52 23.94 6.16
CA GLU A 92 -14.70 24.84 6.17
C GLU A 92 -14.43 26.17 6.92
N GLU A 93 -13.56 26.14 7.93
CA GLU A 93 -13.22 27.30 8.77
C GLU A 93 -11.91 27.99 8.37
N ILE A 94 -11.25 27.49 7.30
CA ILE A 94 -9.99 28.06 6.83
C ILE A 94 -10.30 29.18 5.85
N GLU A 95 -9.69 30.35 6.08
CA GLU A 95 -9.95 31.57 5.28
C GLU A 95 -9.48 31.42 3.82
N GLU A 96 -8.38 30.73 3.61
CA GLU A 96 -7.72 30.62 2.31
C GLU A 96 -7.21 29.18 2.07
N VAL A 97 -7.45 28.66 0.86
CA VAL A 97 -6.98 27.33 0.42
C VAL A 97 -6.28 27.49 -0.94
N PRO A 98 -5.00 27.12 -1.06
CA PRO A 98 -4.09 26.59 -0.04
C PRO A 98 -3.72 27.63 1.03
N LEU A 99 -3.55 27.18 2.27
CA LEU A 99 -3.19 28.05 3.38
C LEU A 99 -1.70 28.45 3.29
N ILE A 100 -1.44 29.73 3.16
CA ILE A 100 -0.08 30.30 3.09
C ILE A 100 0.26 30.93 4.44
N VAL A 101 1.40 30.55 4.99
CA VAL A 101 1.86 30.99 6.31
C VAL A 101 3.25 31.59 6.25
N SER A 102 3.61 32.41 7.27
CA SER A 102 4.94 33.00 7.38
C SER A 102 6.02 31.92 7.52
N SER A 103 7.18 32.16 6.92
CA SER A 103 8.36 31.27 7.03
C SER A 103 8.92 31.15 8.46
N GLU A 104 8.49 32.00 9.38
CA GLU A 104 8.86 31.87 10.81
C GLU A 104 8.47 30.51 11.41
N ILE A 105 7.44 29.85 10.87
CA ILE A 105 7.01 28.51 11.27
C ILE A 105 8.12 27.46 11.07
N GLU A 106 9.04 27.66 10.13
CA GLU A 106 10.19 26.76 9.90
C GLU A 106 11.13 26.68 11.11
N SER A 107 11.14 27.70 11.97
CA SER A 107 11.95 27.76 13.20
C SER A 107 11.34 27.00 14.40
N PHE A 108 10.12 26.49 14.27
CA PHE A 108 9.47 25.76 15.36
C PHE A 108 10.19 24.46 15.67
N THR A 109 10.47 24.22 16.95
CA THR A 109 11.17 23.02 17.42
C THR A 109 10.30 22.15 18.31
N LYS A 110 9.24 22.74 18.92
CA LYS A 110 8.37 22.07 19.89
C LYS A 110 6.97 21.83 19.31
N THR A 111 6.40 20.65 19.56
CA THR A 111 5.04 20.30 19.13
C THR A 111 3.98 21.26 19.67
N LYS A 112 4.17 21.82 20.87
CA LYS A 112 3.27 22.82 21.46
C LYS A 112 3.12 24.06 20.56
N GLN A 113 4.22 24.51 19.94
CA GLN A 113 4.22 25.66 19.01
C GLN A 113 3.42 25.33 17.75
N ALA A 114 3.66 24.14 17.17
CA ALA A 114 2.93 23.66 15.99
C ALA A 114 1.41 23.54 16.25
N VAL A 115 1.02 23.00 17.41
CA VAL A 115 -0.40 22.90 17.81
C VAL A 115 -1.03 24.29 17.99
N ALA A 116 -0.31 25.21 18.63
CA ALA A 116 -0.81 26.58 18.82
C ALA A 116 -1.03 27.30 17.48
N ALA A 117 -0.08 27.18 16.56
CA ALA A 117 -0.19 27.76 15.22
C ALA A 117 -1.35 27.15 14.41
N LEU A 118 -1.49 25.82 14.39
CA LEU A 118 -2.59 25.16 13.69
C LEU A 118 -3.97 25.54 14.27
N LYS A 119 -4.06 25.77 15.57
CA LYS A 119 -5.32 26.22 16.22
C LYS A 119 -5.63 27.67 15.85
N ALA A 120 -4.63 28.54 15.83
CA ALA A 120 -4.81 29.94 15.45
C ALA A 120 -5.22 30.09 13.97
N LEU A 121 -4.83 29.14 13.12
CA LEU A 121 -5.15 29.09 11.69
C LEU A 121 -6.41 28.25 11.38
N ASN A 122 -7.15 27.80 12.37
CA ASN A 122 -8.31 26.91 12.25
C ASN A 122 -8.04 25.59 11.49
N ALA A 123 -6.76 25.22 11.35
CA ALA A 123 -6.33 24.00 10.64
C ALA A 123 -6.19 22.77 11.56
N TYR A 124 -6.41 22.92 12.87
CA TYR A 124 -6.26 21.85 13.83
C TYR A 124 -7.40 20.83 13.82
N GLU A 125 -8.57 21.19 13.33
CA GLU A 125 -9.75 20.32 13.22
C GLU A 125 -9.46 19.08 12.35
N ASP A 126 -8.67 19.24 11.30
CA ASP A 126 -8.27 18.11 10.46
C ASP A 126 -7.39 17.11 11.23
N VAL A 127 -6.49 17.59 12.08
CA VAL A 127 -5.65 16.73 12.95
C VAL A 127 -6.51 15.97 13.98
N ILE A 128 -7.52 16.61 14.56
CA ILE A 128 -8.48 15.96 15.47
C ILE A 128 -9.23 14.84 14.72
N LYS A 129 -9.70 15.11 13.53
CA LYS A 129 -10.35 14.11 12.68
C LYS A 129 -9.46 12.91 12.42
N VAL A 130 -8.19 13.12 12.10
CA VAL A 130 -7.22 12.04 11.90
C VAL A 130 -7.03 11.22 13.17
N SER A 131 -6.84 11.88 14.30
CA SER A 131 -6.69 11.21 15.61
C SER A 131 -7.87 10.29 15.91
N ASN A 132 -9.10 10.78 15.73
CA ASN A 132 -10.33 10.02 15.98
C ASN A 132 -10.57 8.91 14.94
N SER A 133 -9.93 8.96 13.78
CA SER A 133 -10.08 7.96 12.73
C SER A 133 -9.22 6.72 12.92
N ARG A 134 -8.32 6.70 13.89
CA ARG A 134 -7.39 5.58 14.11
C ARG A 134 -8.14 4.34 14.59
N LYS A 135 -8.04 3.26 13.81
CA LYS A 135 -8.68 1.97 14.12
C LYS A 135 -7.80 0.80 13.71
N ILE A 136 -8.09 -0.37 14.26
CA ILE A 136 -7.41 -1.62 13.88
C ILE A 136 -7.80 -1.97 12.44
N ARG A 137 -6.81 -2.30 11.62
CA ARG A 137 -7.00 -2.72 10.24
C ARG A 137 -7.78 -4.02 10.17
N ALA A 138 -8.76 -4.10 9.30
CA ALA A 138 -9.43 -5.34 8.95
C ALA A 138 -8.50 -6.25 8.12
N GLY A 139 -8.66 -7.57 8.26
CA GLY A 139 -7.88 -8.54 7.52
C GLY A 139 -6.48 -8.83 8.10
N VAL A 140 -5.70 -9.59 7.37
CA VAL A 140 -4.39 -10.12 7.82
C VAL A 140 -3.26 -9.08 7.80
N GLY A 141 -3.47 -7.93 7.23
CA GLY A 141 -2.48 -6.84 7.20
C GLY A 141 -2.02 -6.40 8.60
N LYS A 142 -2.90 -6.52 9.63
CA LYS A 142 -2.56 -6.24 11.02
C LYS A 142 -1.47 -7.15 11.59
N LEU A 143 -1.34 -8.37 11.07
CA LEU A 143 -0.28 -9.33 11.43
C LEU A 143 1.02 -9.08 10.65
N ARG A 144 1.00 -8.19 9.66
CA ARG A 144 2.13 -7.86 8.77
C ARG A 144 2.65 -6.45 9.03
N ASN A 145 2.75 -6.03 10.28
CA ASN A 145 3.21 -4.71 10.73
C ASN A 145 2.38 -3.51 10.22
N ARG A 146 1.15 -3.74 9.76
CA ARG A 146 0.19 -2.70 9.33
C ARG A 146 -1.05 -2.73 10.22
N ARG A 147 -0.85 -2.69 11.54
CA ARG A 147 -1.91 -2.93 12.53
C ARG A 147 -3.02 -1.91 12.48
N HIS A 148 -2.70 -0.64 12.28
CA HIS A 148 -3.65 0.45 12.33
C HIS A 148 -3.90 1.07 10.95
N THR A 149 -5.08 1.62 10.78
CA THR A 149 -5.43 2.54 9.69
C THR A 149 -5.84 3.86 10.29
N GLN A 150 -5.51 4.94 9.62
CA GLN A 150 -5.94 6.29 9.98
C GLN A 150 -6.07 7.15 8.74
N ARG A 151 -6.78 8.27 8.83
CA ARG A 151 -6.88 9.27 7.78
C ARG A 151 -5.57 10.03 7.63
N ARG A 152 -5.41 10.76 6.52
CA ARG A 152 -4.33 11.74 6.32
C ARG A 152 -4.82 13.11 6.75
N GLY A 153 -3.91 13.90 7.30
CA GLY A 153 -4.12 15.27 7.72
C GLY A 153 -3.46 16.28 6.79
N PRO A 154 -3.13 17.46 7.30
CA PRO A 154 -2.46 18.49 6.53
C PRO A 154 -1.10 18.06 6.00
N LEU A 155 -0.76 18.53 4.80
CA LEU A 155 0.58 18.48 4.24
C LEU A 155 1.26 19.81 4.46
N VAL A 156 2.44 19.81 5.05
CA VAL A 156 3.26 21.01 5.29
C VAL A 156 4.40 21.04 4.28
N ILE A 157 4.41 22.05 3.43
CA ILE A 157 5.47 22.27 2.44
C ILE A 157 6.35 23.41 2.95
N TYR A 158 7.65 23.15 3.10
CA TYR A 158 8.62 24.10 3.62
C TYR A 158 9.92 24.06 2.81
N ASN A 159 10.74 25.09 2.93
CA ASN A 159 12.00 25.19 2.18
C ASN A 159 13.18 24.60 2.96
N GLN A 160 13.36 25.00 4.22
CA GLN A 160 14.49 24.56 5.06
C GLN A 160 14.01 23.96 6.37
N ASP A 161 14.64 22.85 6.79
CA ASP A 161 14.37 22.24 8.10
C ASP A 161 15.20 22.91 9.19
N ASN A 162 14.67 23.97 9.78
CA ASN A 162 15.24 24.64 10.95
C ASN A 162 14.69 24.07 12.28
N GLY A 163 14.00 22.91 12.23
CA GLY A 163 13.37 22.24 13.37
C GLY A 163 11.90 21.86 13.13
N ILE A 164 11.30 22.32 12.04
CA ILE A 164 9.89 22.13 11.71
C ILE A 164 9.49 20.66 11.70
N VAL A 165 10.33 19.76 11.17
CA VAL A 165 10.08 18.32 11.17
C VAL A 165 9.88 17.79 12.58
N LYS A 166 10.69 18.22 13.55
CA LYS A 166 10.58 17.79 14.96
C LYS A 166 9.28 18.31 15.59
N ALA A 167 8.85 19.51 15.24
CA ALA A 167 7.61 20.10 15.75
C ALA A 167 6.36 19.40 15.23
N PHE A 168 6.33 19.03 13.95
CA PHE A 168 5.12 18.51 13.30
C PHE A 168 5.03 16.98 13.24
N ARG A 169 6.15 16.25 13.21
CA ARG A 169 6.15 14.77 12.99
C ARG A 169 5.33 13.96 13.99
N ASN A 170 5.10 14.46 15.22
CA ASN A 170 4.33 13.75 16.24
C ASN A 170 2.83 14.04 16.16
N LEU A 171 2.40 14.96 15.30
CA LEU A 171 0.99 15.26 15.09
C LEU A 171 0.35 14.19 14.19
N PRO A 172 -0.81 13.62 14.58
CA PRO A 172 -1.45 12.57 13.80
C PRO A 172 -1.77 13.03 12.37
N GLY A 173 -1.25 12.30 11.38
CA GLY A 173 -1.56 12.50 9.96
C GLY A 173 -0.94 13.72 9.29
N VAL A 174 -0.15 14.54 9.99
CA VAL A 174 0.61 15.63 9.39
C VAL A 174 1.83 15.06 8.67
N GLU A 175 2.04 15.49 7.43
CA GLU A 175 3.14 15.07 6.54
C GLU A 175 3.87 16.26 5.93
#